data_e0b904dee63f3cf0196e98e5358e3586
#
_entry.id   e0b904dee63f3cf0196e98e5358e3586
#
_cell.length_a   1.000
_cell.length_b   1.000
_cell.length_c   1.000
_cell.angle_alpha   90.00
_cell.angle_beta   90.00
_cell.angle_gamma   90.00
#
_symmetry.space_group_name_H-M   'P 1'
#
loop_
_entity.id
_entity.type
_entity.pdbx_description
1 polymer ?
#
loop_
_entity_poly.entity_id
_entity_poly.type
_entity_poly.pdbx_seq_one_letter_code
_entity_poly.pdbx_strand_id
1 'polypeptide(L)'
;MLSRREKMFEKYFEFKKKTKVASCLVPIAVSLFSNSPILEGKLNGFASYRTHIWQHTDSKRSGLIPFFFDDSNSYEQYCDFALGVPMYFVKRNNEIIDCSGKDFNNFINGKIGEVRDEANIEDWANHLSTIFTEVRVKQYLEIRPADSCSWSGICSIPAFWTGILYNQNILDECFEIFKDWKFEEVNEAYVQSAKKGFDAELYNKKMIDHAKFFLNLSKTGLENRDILNSNNDNESIFLNDLDNFIINKKNLSDKLIDDFDKKYINNLNLIFDEKAF
;
A
#
# COMPACT_ATOMS: atom_id res chain seq x y z
N MET A 1 -29.00 2.00 -19.97
CA MET A 1 -28.86 1.45 -18.61
C MET A 1 -28.26 0.06 -18.73
N LEU A 2 -27.04 -0.18 -18.20
CA LEU A 2 -26.34 -1.47 -18.32
C LEU A 2 -27.12 -2.58 -17.60
N SER A 3 -27.11 -3.78 -18.18
CA SER A 3 -27.65 -4.98 -17.54
C SER A 3 -26.87 -5.35 -16.29
N ARG A 4 -27.41 -6.21 -15.41
CA ARG A 4 -26.73 -6.71 -14.22
C ARG A 4 -25.42 -7.42 -14.56
N ARG A 5 -25.37 -8.12 -15.70
CA ARG A 5 -24.19 -8.85 -16.18
C ARG A 5 -23.09 -7.89 -16.64
N GLU A 6 -23.42 -6.84 -17.37
CA GLU A 6 -22.48 -5.81 -17.82
C GLU A 6 -21.85 -5.07 -16.64
N LYS A 7 -22.66 -4.67 -15.63
CA LYS A 7 -22.14 -4.05 -14.39
C LYS A 7 -21.21 -4.96 -13.60
N MET A 8 -21.46 -6.27 -13.63
CA MET A 8 -20.58 -7.24 -12.96
C MET A 8 -19.26 -7.39 -13.71
N PHE A 9 -19.30 -7.35 -15.04
CA PHE A 9 -18.11 -7.38 -15.90
C PHE A 9 -17.26 -6.12 -15.73
N GLU A 10 -17.87 -4.93 -15.69
CA GLU A 10 -17.16 -3.67 -15.42
C GLU A 10 -16.46 -3.70 -14.06
N LYS A 11 -17.12 -4.15 -13.01
CA LYS A 11 -16.51 -4.28 -11.67
C LYS A 11 -15.33 -5.24 -11.65
N TYR A 12 -15.40 -6.34 -12.39
CA TYR A 12 -14.31 -7.29 -12.52
C TYR A 12 -13.10 -6.66 -13.18
N PHE A 13 -13.28 -5.97 -14.31
CA PHE A 13 -12.19 -5.28 -15.00
C PHE A 13 -11.60 -4.15 -14.17
N GLU A 14 -12.43 -3.40 -13.47
CA GLU A 14 -12.00 -2.34 -12.56
C GLU A 14 -11.14 -2.91 -11.43
N PHE A 15 -11.56 -4.01 -10.81
CA PHE A 15 -10.81 -4.71 -9.77
C PHE A 15 -9.43 -5.14 -10.29
N LYS A 16 -9.39 -5.85 -11.43
CA LYS A 16 -8.14 -6.32 -12.05
C LYS A 16 -7.18 -5.17 -12.34
N LYS A 17 -7.66 -4.09 -12.94
CA LYS A 17 -6.84 -2.92 -13.24
C LYS A 17 -6.32 -2.25 -11.97
N LYS A 18 -7.20 -1.96 -11.02
CA LYS A 18 -6.82 -1.25 -9.80
C LYS A 18 -5.85 -2.05 -8.93
N THR A 19 -6.04 -3.35 -8.78
CA THR A 19 -5.11 -4.20 -7.99
C THR A 19 -3.75 -4.32 -8.65
N LYS A 20 -3.68 -4.50 -9.97
CA LYS A 20 -2.42 -4.53 -10.73
C LYS A 20 -1.70 -3.19 -10.64
N VAL A 21 -2.37 -2.08 -10.96
CA VAL A 21 -1.78 -0.74 -10.93
C VAL A 21 -1.31 -0.38 -9.53
N ALA A 22 -2.14 -0.60 -8.52
CA ALA A 22 -1.75 -0.33 -7.14
C ALA A 22 -0.53 -1.16 -6.72
N SER A 23 -0.48 -2.46 -7.05
CA SER A 23 0.65 -3.34 -6.70
C SER A 23 1.95 -2.91 -7.38
N CYS A 24 1.90 -2.53 -8.66
CA CYS A 24 3.07 -2.03 -9.38
C CYS A 24 3.60 -0.70 -8.82
N LEU A 25 2.72 0.13 -8.26
CA LEU A 25 3.09 1.40 -7.65
C LEU A 25 3.60 1.28 -6.21
N VAL A 26 3.48 0.12 -5.55
CA VAL A 26 3.93 -0.06 -4.16
C VAL A 26 5.38 0.37 -3.94
N PRO A 27 6.40 -0.09 -4.68
CA PRO A 27 7.78 0.34 -4.46
C PRO A 27 7.99 1.84 -4.66
N ILE A 28 7.25 2.45 -5.58
CA ILE A 28 7.29 3.89 -5.84
C ILE A 28 6.71 4.66 -4.65
N ALA A 29 5.56 4.22 -4.15
CA ALA A 29 4.93 4.81 -2.97
C ALA A 29 5.79 4.65 -1.71
N VAL A 30 6.41 3.47 -1.49
CA VAL A 30 7.40 3.29 -0.41
C VAL A 30 8.49 4.35 -0.50
N SER A 31 9.06 4.58 -1.69
CA SER A 31 10.14 5.56 -1.87
C SER A 31 9.68 7.00 -1.69
N LEU A 32 8.47 7.35 -2.17
CA LEU A 32 7.89 8.69 -2.01
C LEU A 32 7.59 9.03 -0.54
N PHE A 33 7.06 8.06 0.20
CA PHE A 33 6.53 8.24 1.55
C PHE A 33 7.42 7.62 2.64
N SER A 34 8.70 7.32 2.36
CA SER A 34 9.65 6.85 3.36
C SER A 34 9.90 7.91 4.44
N ASN A 35 9.76 7.53 5.73
CA ASN A 35 9.94 8.45 6.87
C ASN A 35 10.31 7.72 8.17
N SER A 36 10.98 6.56 8.10
CA SER A 36 11.31 5.79 9.31
C SER A 36 12.79 5.33 9.37
N PRO A 37 13.78 6.26 9.22
CA PRO A 37 15.20 5.90 9.22
C PRO A 37 15.79 5.77 10.62
N ILE A 38 15.05 6.05 11.70
CA ILE A 38 15.52 6.08 13.08
C ILE A 38 14.83 4.99 13.89
N LEU A 39 15.62 4.21 14.64
CA LEU A 39 15.16 3.19 15.58
C LEU A 39 16.00 3.29 16.87
N GLU A 40 15.33 3.33 18.03
CA GLU A 40 15.99 3.36 19.34
C GLU A 40 17.10 4.44 19.43
N GLY A 41 16.83 5.60 18.82
CA GLY A 41 17.75 6.74 18.88
C GLY A 41 18.96 6.64 17.95
N LYS A 42 18.95 5.76 16.96
CA LYS A 42 20.05 5.57 15.98
C LYS A 42 19.49 5.47 14.58
N LEU A 43 20.30 5.83 13.58
CA LEU A 43 20.00 5.52 12.19
C LEU A 43 20.00 4.00 11.99
N ASN A 44 18.95 3.46 11.41
CA ASN A 44 18.76 2.02 11.23
C ASN A 44 19.21 1.48 9.86
N GLY A 45 19.63 2.37 8.95
CA GLY A 45 20.12 2.01 7.61
C GLY A 45 19.03 1.75 6.57
N PHE A 46 17.76 2.10 6.86
CA PHE A 46 16.64 2.01 5.95
C PHE A 46 16.01 3.38 5.73
N ALA A 47 15.48 3.61 4.54
CA ALA A 47 14.62 4.76 4.27
C ALA A 47 13.23 4.55 4.89
N SER A 48 12.66 3.35 4.73
CA SER A 48 11.42 2.91 5.37
C SER A 48 11.66 1.65 6.21
N TYR A 49 11.95 1.82 7.49
CA TYR A 49 12.09 0.70 8.42
C TYR A 49 10.74 0.00 8.68
N ARG A 50 9.64 0.74 8.63
CA ARG A 50 8.29 0.16 8.67
C ARG A 50 8.11 -0.88 7.58
N THR A 51 8.45 -0.56 6.32
CA THR A 51 8.36 -1.51 5.21
C THR A 51 9.25 -2.73 5.43
N HIS A 52 10.48 -2.52 5.93
CA HIS A 52 11.37 -3.62 6.28
C HIS A 52 10.75 -4.56 7.34
N ILE A 53 10.13 -4.03 8.39
CA ILE A 53 9.43 -4.85 9.39
C ILE A 53 8.34 -5.70 8.72
N TRP A 54 7.49 -5.10 7.89
CA TRP A 54 6.41 -5.82 7.22
C TRP A 54 6.89 -6.93 6.29
N GLN A 55 8.05 -6.76 5.65
CA GLN A 55 8.69 -7.80 4.83
C GLN A 55 9.17 -9.01 5.65
N HIS A 56 9.36 -8.85 6.96
CA HIS A 56 9.88 -9.87 7.89
C HIS A 56 8.84 -10.35 8.92
N THR A 57 7.57 -10.05 8.70
CA THR A 57 6.45 -10.56 9.49
C THR A 57 6.00 -11.92 8.94
N ASP A 58 4.70 -12.19 8.88
CA ASP A 58 4.14 -13.41 8.33
C ASP A 58 3.97 -13.29 6.80
N SER A 59 4.86 -13.94 6.04
CA SER A 59 4.86 -13.91 4.57
C SER A 59 3.60 -14.51 3.92
N LYS A 60 2.78 -15.26 4.67
CA LYS A 60 1.52 -15.83 4.16
C LYS A 60 0.40 -14.80 4.11
N ARG A 61 0.53 -13.68 4.81
CA ARG A 61 -0.51 -12.67 4.94
C ARG A 61 -0.07 -11.24 4.68
N SER A 62 1.21 -10.97 4.45
CA SER A 62 1.78 -9.63 4.20
C SER A 62 2.55 -9.59 2.89
N GLY A 63 2.93 -8.38 2.45
CA GLY A 63 3.68 -8.15 1.21
C GLY A 63 2.79 -8.00 -0.02
N LEU A 64 3.39 -8.19 -1.20
CA LEU A 64 2.70 -8.13 -2.49
C LEU A 64 2.04 -9.48 -2.82
N ILE A 65 0.91 -9.43 -3.51
CA ILE A 65 0.18 -10.63 -3.95
C ILE A 65 0.60 -10.97 -5.38
N PRO A 66 1.23 -12.15 -5.64
CA PRO A 66 1.75 -12.51 -6.97
C PRO A 66 0.68 -12.50 -8.07
N PHE A 67 -0.48 -13.11 -7.82
CA PHE A 67 -1.53 -13.23 -8.84
C PHE A 67 -2.20 -11.90 -9.24
N PHE A 68 -1.95 -10.79 -8.53
CA PHE A 68 -2.36 -9.46 -9.00
C PHE A 68 -1.60 -9.04 -10.27
N PHE A 69 -0.50 -9.73 -10.57
CA PHE A 69 0.30 -9.52 -11.79
C PHE A 69 -0.12 -10.42 -12.94
N ASP A 70 -0.97 -11.43 -12.69
CA ASP A 70 -1.40 -12.42 -13.67
C ASP A 70 -2.68 -12.01 -14.42
N ASP A 71 -2.90 -12.65 -15.57
CA ASP A 71 -4.13 -12.48 -16.32
C ASP A 71 -5.36 -13.06 -15.64
N SER A 72 -5.18 -14.03 -14.77
CA SER A 72 -6.22 -14.69 -13.97
C SER A 72 -6.67 -13.89 -12.76
N ASN A 73 -6.06 -12.72 -12.46
CA ASN A 73 -6.39 -11.87 -11.31
C ASN A 73 -7.90 -11.61 -11.21
N SER A 74 -8.51 -12.10 -10.14
CA SER A 74 -9.95 -12.04 -9.90
C SER A 74 -10.31 -12.01 -8.42
N TYR A 75 -11.58 -11.72 -8.11
CA TYR A 75 -12.11 -11.83 -6.75
C TYR A 75 -12.06 -13.26 -6.22
N GLU A 76 -12.30 -14.26 -7.07
CA GLU A 76 -12.26 -15.67 -6.73
C GLU A 76 -10.86 -16.07 -6.29
N GLN A 77 -9.83 -15.68 -7.04
CA GLN A 77 -8.44 -15.93 -6.64
C GLN A 77 -8.08 -15.26 -5.32
N TYR A 78 -8.61 -14.04 -5.07
CA TYR A 78 -8.39 -13.41 -3.77
C TYR A 78 -9.07 -14.18 -2.63
N CYS A 79 -10.26 -14.71 -2.85
CA CYS A 79 -10.94 -15.57 -1.89
C CYS A 79 -10.13 -16.85 -1.62
N ASP A 80 -9.64 -17.52 -2.67
CA ASP A 80 -8.82 -18.72 -2.55
C ASP A 80 -7.51 -18.43 -1.79
N PHE A 81 -6.86 -17.32 -2.10
CA PHE A 81 -5.69 -16.86 -1.33
C PHE A 81 -6.05 -16.66 0.14
N ALA A 82 -7.12 -15.93 0.43
CA ALA A 82 -7.53 -15.61 1.79
C ALA A 82 -7.93 -16.88 2.58
N LEU A 83 -8.58 -17.85 1.95
CA LEU A 83 -8.88 -19.15 2.54
C LEU A 83 -7.61 -19.94 2.90
N GLY A 84 -6.54 -19.77 2.12
CA GLY A 84 -5.23 -20.40 2.36
C GLY A 84 -4.39 -19.71 3.44
N VAL A 85 -4.76 -18.50 3.88
CA VAL A 85 -4.05 -17.81 4.97
C VAL A 85 -4.37 -18.49 6.30
N PRO A 86 -3.37 -18.86 7.14
CA PRO A 86 -3.62 -19.46 8.45
C PRO A 86 -4.43 -18.53 9.35
N MET A 87 -5.37 -19.10 10.09
CA MET A 87 -6.20 -18.35 11.03
C MET A 87 -5.38 -17.81 12.21
N TYR A 88 -5.88 -16.75 12.83
CA TYR A 88 -5.41 -16.28 14.15
C TYR A 88 -6.42 -16.64 15.24
N PHE A 89 -7.68 -16.24 15.07
CA PHE A 89 -8.69 -16.40 16.11
C PHE A 89 -10.10 -16.52 15.52
N VAL A 90 -11.00 -16.98 16.37
CA VAL A 90 -12.45 -16.88 16.18
C VAL A 90 -13.04 -16.14 17.39
N LYS A 91 -14.03 -15.28 17.16
CA LYS A 91 -14.72 -14.56 18.22
C LYS A 91 -16.08 -15.19 18.51
N ARG A 92 -16.33 -15.54 19.79
CA ARG A 92 -17.61 -16.07 20.27
C ARG A 92 -17.97 -15.41 21.62
N ASN A 93 -19.19 -14.91 21.77
CA ASN A 93 -19.69 -14.35 23.03
C ASN A 93 -18.75 -13.34 23.68
N ASN A 94 -18.11 -12.47 22.90
CA ASN A 94 -17.05 -11.54 23.31
C ASN A 94 -15.73 -12.17 23.77
N GLU A 95 -15.57 -13.47 23.65
CA GLU A 95 -14.32 -14.17 23.91
C GLU A 95 -13.57 -14.40 22.59
N ILE A 96 -12.24 -14.36 22.67
CA ILE A 96 -11.34 -14.66 21.56
C ILE A 96 -10.82 -16.08 21.77
N ILE A 97 -11.10 -16.96 20.83
CA ILE A 97 -10.62 -18.34 20.81
C ILE A 97 -9.40 -18.39 19.88
N ASP A 98 -8.25 -18.80 20.40
CA ASP A 98 -7.03 -18.95 19.62
C ASP A 98 -7.18 -20.08 18.59
N CYS A 99 -7.02 -19.72 17.32
CA CYS A 99 -7.02 -20.62 16.18
C CYS A 99 -5.73 -20.50 15.38
N SER A 100 -4.66 -20.00 15.98
CA SER A 100 -3.39 -19.70 15.31
C SER A 100 -2.86 -20.91 14.53
N GLY A 101 -2.59 -20.66 13.23
CA GLY A 101 -2.07 -21.68 12.32
C GLY A 101 -3.10 -22.68 11.77
N LYS A 102 -4.36 -22.63 12.21
CA LYS A 102 -5.42 -23.52 11.70
C LYS A 102 -5.87 -23.05 10.31
N ASP A 103 -6.38 -23.98 9.51
CA ASP A 103 -6.87 -23.77 8.17
C ASP A 103 -8.34 -23.33 8.18
N PHE A 104 -8.66 -22.23 7.50
CA PHE A 104 -10.02 -21.69 7.44
C PHE A 104 -10.98 -22.62 6.67
N ASN A 105 -10.49 -23.34 5.65
CA ASN A 105 -11.30 -24.34 4.95
C ASN A 105 -11.73 -25.48 5.88
N ASN A 106 -10.84 -25.91 6.81
CA ASN A 106 -11.19 -26.90 7.79
C ASN A 106 -12.25 -26.37 8.77
N PHE A 107 -12.22 -25.09 9.10
CA PHE A 107 -13.24 -24.45 9.92
C PHE A 107 -14.61 -24.43 9.22
N ILE A 108 -14.69 -24.04 7.96
CA ILE A 108 -15.93 -24.05 7.17
C ILE A 108 -16.54 -25.46 7.14
N ASN A 109 -15.70 -26.50 7.11
CA ASN A 109 -16.13 -27.89 7.08
C ASN A 109 -16.33 -28.52 8.48
N GLY A 110 -16.38 -27.72 9.54
CA GLY A 110 -16.65 -28.16 10.91
C GLY A 110 -15.50 -28.96 11.56
N LYS A 111 -14.24 -28.76 11.12
CA LYS A 111 -13.08 -29.57 11.55
C LYS A 111 -12.14 -28.86 12.54
N ILE A 112 -12.55 -27.78 13.19
CA ILE A 112 -11.75 -27.09 14.21
C ILE A 112 -12.24 -27.49 15.60
N GLY A 113 -11.48 -28.34 16.29
CA GLY A 113 -11.89 -29.07 17.49
C GLY A 113 -12.23 -28.22 18.74
N GLU A 114 -11.85 -26.95 18.79
CA GLU A 114 -12.14 -26.06 19.94
C GLU A 114 -13.34 -25.14 19.69
N VAL A 115 -13.65 -24.87 18.42
CA VAL A 115 -14.82 -24.09 18.00
C VAL A 115 -15.93 -25.08 17.65
N ARG A 116 -16.97 -25.12 18.47
CA ARG A 116 -18.09 -26.08 18.29
C ARG A 116 -19.15 -25.63 17.31
N ASP A 117 -19.20 -24.31 17.06
CA ASP A 117 -20.17 -23.71 16.17
C ASP A 117 -19.67 -23.70 14.74
N GLU A 118 -20.61 -23.75 13.77
CA GLU A 118 -20.30 -23.59 12.37
C GLU A 118 -19.72 -22.20 12.05
N ALA A 119 -18.86 -22.14 11.02
CA ALA A 119 -18.32 -20.90 10.51
C ALA A 119 -19.45 -19.99 9.96
N ASN A 120 -19.37 -18.71 10.21
CA ASN A 120 -20.33 -17.72 9.73
C ASN A 120 -19.63 -16.57 9.00
N ILE A 121 -20.43 -15.66 8.43
CA ILE A 121 -19.91 -14.53 7.64
C ILE A 121 -19.08 -13.54 8.49
N GLU A 122 -19.35 -13.44 9.78
CA GLU A 122 -18.57 -12.59 10.69
C GLU A 122 -17.19 -13.18 10.92
N ASP A 123 -17.07 -14.52 11.02
CA ASP A 123 -15.77 -15.20 11.08
C ASP A 123 -14.93 -14.92 9.85
N TRP A 124 -15.55 -14.97 8.66
CA TRP A 124 -14.89 -14.61 7.42
C TRP A 124 -14.42 -13.15 7.41
N ALA A 125 -15.28 -12.22 7.80
CA ALA A 125 -14.92 -10.80 7.88
C ALA A 125 -13.76 -10.56 8.87
N ASN A 126 -13.78 -11.23 10.03
CA ASN A 126 -12.69 -11.19 11.01
C ASN A 126 -11.40 -11.79 10.43
N HIS A 127 -11.48 -12.92 9.73
CA HIS A 127 -10.33 -13.55 9.09
C HIS A 127 -9.70 -12.62 8.03
N LEU A 128 -10.50 -12.03 7.14
CA LEU A 128 -10.04 -11.04 6.17
C LEU A 128 -9.36 -9.83 6.83
N SER A 129 -9.77 -9.47 8.05
CA SER A 129 -9.14 -8.36 8.79
C SER A 129 -7.72 -8.68 9.24
N THR A 130 -7.34 -9.95 9.29
CA THR A 130 -5.99 -10.42 9.68
C THR A 130 -5.03 -10.57 8.49
N ILE A 131 -5.44 -10.23 7.27
CA ILE A 131 -4.60 -10.19 6.07
C ILE A 131 -4.01 -8.80 5.94
N PHE A 132 -2.69 -8.67 5.79
CA PHE A 132 -1.95 -7.41 5.84
C PHE A 132 -1.10 -7.15 4.59
N THR A 133 -1.61 -7.55 3.42
CA THR A 133 -0.95 -7.27 2.14
C THR A 133 -0.89 -5.77 1.86
N GLU A 134 0.09 -5.33 1.05
CA GLU A 134 0.29 -3.91 0.71
C GLU A 134 -0.91 -3.31 -0.05
N VAL A 135 -1.56 -4.13 -0.88
CA VAL A 135 -2.86 -3.84 -1.49
C VAL A 135 -3.84 -4.86 -0.92
N ARG A 136 -4.63 -4.44 0.04
CA ARG A 136 -5.58 -5.30 0.77
C ARG A 136 -7.00 -5.13 0.23
N VAL A 137 -7.66 -6.24 -0.09
CA VAL A 137 -9.05 -6.22 -0.53
C VAL A 137 -9.98 -6.37 0.68
N LYS A 138 -10.89 -5.42 0.81
CA LYS A 138 -12.02 -5.40 1.74
C LYS A 138 -13.30 -5.11 0.93
N GLN A 139 -14.24 -4.33 1.47
CA GLN A 139 -15.30 -3.70 0.69
C GLN A 139 -14.76 -2.60 -0.24
N TYR A 140 -13.49 -2.27 -0.10
CA TYR A 140 -12.69 -1.32 -0.86
C TYR A 140 -11.24 -1.85 -0.96
N LEU A 141 -10.42 -1.22 -1.80
CA LEU A 141 -8.98 -1.48 -1.79
C LEU A 141 -8.32 -0.58 -0.75
N GLU A 142 -7.65 -1.19 0.21
CA GLU A 142 -6.84 -0.50 1.20
C GLU A 142 -5.38 -0.52 0.75
N ILE A 143 -4.82 0.65 0.50
CA ILE A 143 -3.45 0.82 0.04
C ILE A 143 -2.57 1.19 1.25
N ARG A 144 -1.50 0.42 1.52
CA ARG A 144 -0.80 0.42 2.80
C ARG A 144 0.69 0.80 2.80
N PRO A 145 1.39 1.04 1.66
CA PRO A 145 2.85 1.12 1.63
C PRO A 145 3.48 2.40 2.19
N ALA A 146 2.70 3.39 2.62
CA ALA A 146 3.23 4.65 3.14
C ALA A 146 3.64 4.53 4.62
N ASP A 147 4.74 5.20 4.99
CA ASP A 147 5.10 5.47 6.37
C ASP A 147 4.20 6.56 6.97
N SER A 148 4.23 6.74 8.29
CA SER A 148 3.60 7.89 8.95
C SER A 148 4.29 9.18 8.51
N CYS A 149 3.51 10.19 8.17
CA CYS A 149 4.00 11.45 7.62
C CYS A 149 3.50 12.65 8.45
N SER A 150 4.03 13.86 8.15
CA SER A 150 3.45 15.13 8.57
C SER A 150 2.04 15.31 8.02
N TRP A 151 1.32 16.33 8.49
CA TRP A 151 -0.04 16.62 8.01
C TRP A 151 -0.13 16.74 6.47
N SER A 152 0.80 17.46 5.84
CA SER A 152 0.85 17.56 4.39
C SER A 152 1.08 16.22 3.71
N GLY A 153 1.93 15.36 4.27
CA GLY A 153 2.15 14.00 3.79
C GLY A 153 0.92 13.12 3.93
N ILE A 154 0.18 13.22 5.06
CA ILE A 154 -1.09 12.49 5.25
C ILE A 154 -2.11 12.88 4.17
N CYS A 155 -2.19 14.16 3.78
CA CYS A 155 -3.04 14.62 2.69
C CYS A 155 -2.54 14.18 1.30
N SER A 156 -1.21 14.13 1.12
CA SER A 156 -0.60 13.71 -0.16
C SER A 156 -0.83 12.24 -0.49
N ILE A 157 -0.90 11.35 0.51
CA ILE A 157 -1.13 9.93 0.30
C ILE A 157 -2.44 9.67 -0.45
N PRO A 158 -3.62 10.06 0.06
CA PRO A 158 -4.87 9.85 -0.66
C PRO A 158 -4.93 10.62 -1.99
N ALA A 159 -4.34 11.81 -2.07
CA ALA A 159 -4.30 12.57 -3.32
C ALA A 159 -3.53 11.82 -4.41
N PHE A 160 -2.35 11.28 -4.10
CA PHE A 160 -1.55 10.48 -5.03
C PHE A 160 -2.35 9.29 -5.59
N TRP A 161 -2.97 8.51 -4.72
CA TRP A 161 -3.74 7.33 -5.13
C TRP A 161 -5.04 7.68 -5.85
N THR A 162 -5.71 8.76 -5.44
CA THR A 162 -6.95 9.23 -6.07
C THR A 162 -6.70 9.68 -7.50
N GLY A 163 -5.64 10.46 -7.76
CA GLY A 163 -5.30 10.91 -9.10
C GLY A 163 -5.09 9.76 -10.08
N ILE A 164 -4.50 8.66 -9.62
CA ILE A 164 -4.25 7.49 -10.47
C ILE A 164 -5.48 6.55 -10.56
N LEU A 165 -6.08 6.20 -9.42
CA LEU A 165 -7.07 5.12 -9.38
C LEU A 165 -8.51 5.56 -9.63
N TYR A 166 -8.81 6.87 -9.57
CA TYR A 166 -10.16 7.43 -9.74
C TYR A 166 -10.34 8.30 -11.00
N ASN A 167 -9.29 8.40 -11.83
CA ASN A 167 -9.41 8.92 -13.19
C ASN A 167 -9.25 7.77 -14.18
N GLN A 168 -10.29 7.46 -14.96
CA GLN A 168 -10.32 6.28 -15.82
C GLN A 168 -9.21 6.30 -16.87
N ASN A 169 -8.94 7.45 -17.50
CA ASN A 169 -7.91 7.57 -18.53
C ASN A 169 -6.51 7.33 -17.95
N ILE A 170 -6.24 7.89 -16.76
CA ILE A 170 -4.94 7.68 -16.08
C ILE A 170 -4.79 6.24 -15.59
N LEU A 171 -5.87 5.64 -15.06
CA LEU A 171 -5.86 4.23 -14.66
C LEU A 171 -5.57 3.31 -15.86
N ASP A 172 -6.20 3.58 -17.01
CA ASP A 172 -5.98 2.80 -18.24
C ASP A 172 -4.56 2.99 -18.78
N GLU A 173 -4.03 4.22 -18.78
CA GLU A 173 -2.64 4.50 -19.14
C GLU A 173 -1.66 3.77 -18.23
N CYS A 174 -1.83 3.85 -16.92
CA CYS A 174 -0.99 3.12 -15.97
C CYS A 174 -1.09 1.60 -16.17
N PHE A 175 -2.28 1.07 -16.43
CA PHE A 175 -2.47 -0.36 -16.65
C PHE A 175 -1.73 -0.83 -17.91
N GLU A 176 -1.76 -0.05 -19.00
CA GLU A 176 -1.00 -0.36 -20.23
C GLU A 176 0.52 -0.30 -20.00
N ILE A 177 1.01 0.66 -19.21
CA ILE A 177 2.43 0.74 -18.83
C ILE A 177 2.84 -0.51 -18.04
N PHE A 178 1.98 -0.96 -17.14
CA PHE A 178 2.28 -2.06 -16.21
C PHE A 178 1.94 -3.46 -16.75
N LYS A 179 1.39 -3.59 -17.95
CA LYS A 179 0.93 -4.89 -18.47
C LYS A 179 2.02 -5.96 -18.46
N ASP A 180 3.25 -5.55 -18.84
CA ASP A 180 4.41 -6.45 -18.93
C ASP A 180 5.26 -6.48 -17.64
N TRP A 181 4.88 -5.73 -16.61
CA TRP A 181 5.59 -5.74 -15.35
C TRP A 181 5.27 -7.01 -14.56
N LYS A 182 6.34 -7.69 -14.11
CA LYS A 182 6.27 -8.97 -13.43
C LYS A 182 6.41 -8.81 -11.94
N PHE A 183 5.82 -9.75 -11.22
CA PHE A 183 5.87 -9.78 -9.76
C PHE A 183 7.30 -9.75 -9.22
N GLU A 184 8.21 -10.54 -9.80
CA GLU A 184 9.57 -10.71 -9.29
C GLU A 184 10.33 -9.38 -9.27
N GLU A 185 10.30 -8.63 -10.38
CA GLU A 185 11.00 -7.35 -10.48
C GLU A 185 10.38 -6.29 -9.56
N VAL A 186 9.04 -6.24 -9.49
CA VAL A 186 8.36 -5.27 -8.63
C VAL A 186 8.58 -5.62 -7.15
N ASN A 187 8.59 -6.91 -6.79
CA ASN A 187 8.85 -7.36 -5.43
C ASN A 187 10.31 -7.11 -5.02
N GLU A 188 11.27 -7.31 -5.92
CA GLU A 188 12.67 -6.94 -5.66
C GLU A 188 12.80 -5.43 -5.45
N ALA A 189 12.20 -4.61 -6.30
CA ALA A 189 12.17 -3.17 -6.15
C ALA A 189 11.49 -2.73 -4.85
N TYR A 190 10.42 -3.40 -4.41
CA TYR A 190 9.76 -3.18 -3.13
C TYR A 190 10.72 -3.42 -1.96
N VAL A 191 11.49 -4.51 -1.99
CA VAL A 191 12.52 -4.80 -0.98
C VAL A 191 13.62 -3.73 -0.98
N GLN A 192 14.12 -3.36 -2.16
CA GLN A 192 15.16 -2.34 -2.30
C GLN A 192 14.67 -0.95 -1.86
N SER A 193 13.43 -0.59 -2.15
CA SER A 193 12.86 0.72 -1.79
C SER A 193 12.80 0.94 -0.29
N ALA A 194 12.55 -0.11 0.50
CA ALA A 194 12.61 -0.03 1.96
C ALA A 194 13.99 0.45 2.46
N LYS A 195 15.06 0.03 1.81
CA LYS A 195 16.43 0.36 2.19
C LYS A 195 16.94 1.63 1.55
N LYS A 196 16.72 1.80 0.24
CA LYS A 196 17.39 2.79 -0.59
C LYS A 196 16.51 4.00 -0.94
N GLY A 197 15.20 3.97 -0.65
CA GLY A 197 14.28 5.05 -1.03
C GLY A 197 14.37 5.37 -2.53
N PHE A 198 14.66 6.62 -2.87
CA PHE A 198 14.77 7.09 -4.25
C PHE A 198 15.94 6.49 -5.06
N ASP A 199 16.95 5.96 -4.38
CA ASP A 199 18.09 5.30 -5.04
C ASP A 199 17.85 3.83 -5.38
N ALA A 200 16.71 3.26 -5.00
CA ALA A 200 16.30 1.94 -5.48
C ALA A 200 16.07 1.95 -7.00
N GLU A 201 16.13 0.78 -7.62
CA GLU A 201 15.98 0.64 -9.07
C GLU A 201 14.82 -0.31 -9.41
N LEU A 202 14.16 -0.03 -10.53
CA LEU A 202 13.12 -0.86 -11.13
C LEU A 202 13.24 -0.73 -12.66
N TYR A 203 13.36 -1.86 -13.37
CA TYR A 203 13.54 -1.89 -14.83
C TYR A 203 14.65 -0.94 -15.33
N ASN A 204 15.83 -0.99 -14.70
CA ASN A 204 17.01 -0.17 -15.03
C ASN A 204 16.81 1.35 -14.94
N LYS A 205 15.82 1.79 -14.19
CA LYS A 205 15.58 3.21 -13.87
C LYS A 205 15.58 3.41 -12.35
N LYS A 206 16.10 4.55 -11.90
CA LYS A 206 16.01 4.91 -10.49
C LYS A 206 14.57 5.15 -10.07
N MET A 207 14.28 4.84 -8.82
CA MET A 207 12.93 4.99 -8.26
C MET A 207 12.46 6.45 -8.31
N ILE A 208 13.36 7.41 -8.20
CA ILE A 208 13.01 8.84 -8.33
C ILE A 208 12.46 9.18 -9.70
N ASP A 209 12.94 8.55 -10.78
CA ASP A 209 12.45 8.81 -12.14
C ASP A 209 11.04 8.25 -12.33
N HIS A 210 10.78 7.05 -11.76
CA HIS A 210 9.44 6.50 -11.68
C HIS A 210 8.51 7.37 -10.83
N ALA A 211 8.97 7.80 -9.66
CA ALA A 211 8.21 8.66 -8.76
C ALA A 211 7.80 9.97 -9.43
N LYS A 212 8.73 10.63 -10.14
CA LYS A 212 8.44 11.83 -10.92
C LYS A 212 7.36 11.59 -11.98
N PHE A 213 7.48 10.49 -12.73
CA PHE A 213 6.56 10.17 -13.80
C PHE A 213 5.14 9.93 -13.27
N PHE A 214 4.99 9.06 -12.27
CA PHE A 214 3.67 8.72 -11.72
C PHE A 214 3.08 9.83 -10.86
N LEU A 215 3.90 10.69 -10.24
CA LEU A 215 3.42 11.91 -9.58
C LEU A 215 2.77 12.86 -10.59
N ASN A 216 3.37 13.05 -11.77
CA ASN A 216 2.78 13.87 -12.82
C ASN A 216 1.46 13.28 -13.34
N LEU A 217 1.39 11.96 -13.56
CA LEU A 217 0.14 11.30 -13.94
C LEU A 217 -0.95 11.49 -12.86
N SER A 218 -0.58 11.34 -11.59
CA SER A 218 -1.51 11.59 -10.49
C SER A 218 -2.05 13.01 -10.48
N LYS A 219 -1.20 14.02 -10.69
CA LYS A 219 -1.62 15.42 -10.81
C LYS A 219 -2.61 15.62 -11.95
N THR A 220 -2.25 15.14 -13.14
CA THR A 220 -3.14 15.19 -14.30
C THR A 220 -4.49 14.52 -14.00
N GLY A 221 -4.47 13.40 -13.29
CA GLY A 221 -5.69 12.71 -12.88
C GLY A 221 -6.56 13.52 -11.94
N LEU A 222 -5.97 14.23 -10.96
CA LEU A 222 -6.70 15.13 -10.06
C LEU A 222 -7.23 16.37 -10.78
N GLU A 223 -6.41 16.99 -11.63
CA GLU A 223 -6.82 18.13 -12.44
C GLU A 223 -8.02 17.79 -13.34
N ASN A 224 -8.00 16.63 -14.00
CA ASN A 224 -9.10 16.16 -14.84
C ASN A 224 -10.37 15.84 -14.05
N ARG A 225 -10.31 15.64 -12.73
CA ARG A 225 -11.49 15.48 -11.86
C ARG A 225 -12.22 16.80 -11.63
N ASP A 226 -11.52 17.92 -11.77
CA ASP A 226 -12.05 19.28 -11.62
C ASP A 226 -12.81 19.53 -10.30
N ILE A 227 -12.30 18.92 -9.20
CA ILE A 227 -12.85 19.13 -7.86
C ILE A 227 -12.07 20.26 -7.20
N LEU A 228 -12.77 21.36 -6.91
CA LEU A 228 -12.18 22.57 -6.35
C LEU A 228 -12.61 22.78 -4.90
N ASN A 229 -11.70 23.35 -4.11
CA ASN A 229 -11.99 23.81 -2.75
C ASN A 229 -12.64 25.21 -2.76
N SER A 230 -12.93 25.78 -1.59
CA SER A 230 -13.52 27.11 -1.45
C SER A 230 -12.67 28.26 -2.00
N ASN A 231 -11.38 28.03 -2.23
CA ASN A 231 -10.43 29.00 -2.79
C ASN A 231 -10.23 28.81 -4.30
N ASN A 232 -10.98 27.92 -4.92
CA ASN A 232 -10.80 27.46 -6.31
C ASN A 232 -9.47 26.72 -6.57
N ASP A 233 -8.82 26.18 -5.55
CA ASP A 233 -7.66 25.31 -5.75
C ASP A 233 -8.12 23.88 -6.07
N ASN A 234 -7.44 23.25 -7.01
CA ASN A 234 -7.65 21.84 -7.36
C ASN A 234 -6.98 20.91 -6.33
N GLU A 235 -7.47 19.67 -6.21
CA GLU A 235 -6.93 18.65 -5.31
C GLU A 235 -5.42 18.38 -5.53
N SER A 236 -4.86 18.71 -6.69
CA SER A 236 -3.42 18.54 -7.00
C SER A 236 -2.50 19.36 -6.08
N ILE A 237 -3.02 20.39 -5.38
CA ILE A 237 -2.25 21.16 -4.39
C ILE A 237 -1.68 20.28 -3.26
N PHE A 238 -2.38 19.18 -2.91
CA PHE A 238 -1.91 18.24 -1.90
C PHE A 238 -0.66 17.46 -2.31
N LEU A 239 -0.26 17.52 -3.58
CA LEU A 239 0.94 16.86 -4.09
C LEU A 239 2.17 17.79 -4.17
N ASN A 240 2.04 19.08 -3.80
CA ASN A 240 3.13 20.06 -3.93
C ASN A 240 4.38 19.69 -3.10
N ASP A 241 4.22 19.08 -1.92
CA ASP A 241 5.36 18.64 -1.12
C ASP A 241 6.11 17.49 -1.78
N LEU A 242 5.40 16.61 -2.49
CA LEU A 242 6.04 15.53 -3.25
C LEU A 242 6.85 16.07 -4.45
N ASP A 243 6.42 17.18 -5.08
CA ASP A 243 7.24 17.88 -6.08
C ASP A 243 8.55 18.36 -5.49
N ASN A 244 8.50 18.95 -4.29
CA ASN A 244 9.69 19.40 -3.61
C ASN A 244 10.65 18.25 -3.29
N PHE A 245 10.12 17.05 -2.99
CA PHE A 245 10.97 15.85 -2.80
C PHE A 245 11.65 15.45 -4.12
N ILE A 246 10.92 15.47 -5.24
CA ILE A 246 11.49 15.14 -6.56
C ILE A 246 12.54 16.18 -7.00
N ILE A 247 12.25 17.47 -6.85
CA ILE A 247 13.16 18.58 -7.24
C ILE A 247 14.46 18.50 -6.43
N ASN A 248 14.35 18.29 -5.11
CA ASN A 248 15.50 18.22 -4.22
C ASN A 248 16.16 16.85 -4.17
N LYS A 249 15.58 15.84 -4.82
CA LYS A 249 15.99 14.43 -4.77
C LYS A 249 16.11 13.88 -3.35
N LYS A 250 15.23 14.33 -2.44
CA LYS A 250 15.21 13.97 -1.02
C LYS A 250 13.79 13.85 -0.52
N ASN A 251 13.43 12.70 0.00
CA ASN A 251 12.18 12.46 0.71
C ASN A 251 12.29 12.84 2.21
N LEU A 252 11.28 12.52 3.02
CA LEU A 252 11.29 12.82 4.45
C LEU A 252 12.37 12.04 5.20
N SER A 253 12.63 10.79 4.82
CA SER A 253 13.68 9.98 5.42
C SER A 253 15.07 10.56 5.17
N ASP A 254 15.35 10.99 3.93
CA ASP A 254 16.63 11.60 3.56
C ASP A 254 16.88 12.89 4.37
N LYS A 255 15.82 13.70 4.58
CA LYS A 255 15.92 14.91 5.42
C LYS A 255 16.20 14.56 6.88
N LEU A 256 15.57 13.53 7.43
CA LEU A 256 15.83 13.07 8.80
C LEU A 256 17.25 12.55 8.95
N ILE A 257 17.77 11.82 7.96
CA ILE A 257 19.15 11.31 7.96
C ILE A 257 20.15 12.47 7.92
N ASP A 258 19.94 13.45 7.04
CA ASP A 258 20.82 14.64 6.94
C ASP A 258 20.86 15.48 8.21
N ASP A 259 19.73 15.57 8.92
CA ASP A 259 19.60 16.35 10.15
C ASP A 259 20.03 15.58 11.39
N PHE A 260 20.16 14.25 11.32
CA PHE A 260 20.38 13.39 12.48
C PHE A 260 21.63 13.79 13.25
N ASP A 261 22.80 13.78 12.60
CA ASP A 261 24.07 14.09 13.25
C ASP A 261 24.21 15.57 13.63
N LYS A 262 23.56 16.45 12.88
CA LYS A 262 23.66 17.90 13.07
C LYS A 262 22.74 18.41 14.18
N LYS A 263 21.57 17.78 14.36
CA LYS A 263 20.48 18.36 15.13
C LYS A 263 19.93 17.44 16.20
N TYR A 264 19.75 16.15 15.88
CA TYR A 264 18.99 15.23 16.71
C TYR A 264 19.84 14.30 17.58
N ILE A 265 21.10 14.04 17.22
CA ILE A 265 21.96 13.07 17.92
C ILE A 265 22.09 13.33 19.43
N ASN A 266 22.10 14.61 19.84
CA ASN A 266 22.24 15.01 21.24
C ASN A 266 20.90 15.29 21.93
N ASN A 267 19.81 15.40 21.17
CA ASN A 267 18.47 15.68 21.71
C ASN A 267 17.38 15.16 20.77
N LEU A 268 17.03 13.89 20.92
CA LEU A 268 16.00 13.23 20.11
C LEU A 268 14.57 13.81 20.33
N ASN A 269 14.35 14.49 21.47
CA ASN A 269 13.05 15.10 21.74
C ASN A 269 12.71 16.20 20.72
N LEU A 270 13.72 16.84 20.12
CA LEU A 270 13.51 17.80 19.05
C LEU A 270 12.76 17.23 17.85
N ILE A 271 12.92 15.92 17.57
CA ILE A 271 12.16 15.26 16.48
C ILE A 271 10.66 15.31 16.78
N PHE A 272 10.28 15.03 18.03
CA PHE A 272 8.85 15.05 18.43
C PHE A 272 8.31 16.49 18.40
N ASP A 273 9.08 17.46 18.90
CA ASP A 273 8.67 18.87 18.92
C ASP A 273 8.48 19.45 17.51
N GLU A 274 9.34 19.05 16.56
CA GLU A 274 9.33 19.60 15.19
C GLU A 274 8.43 18.81 14.22
N LYS A 275 8.16 17.55 14.51
CA LYS A 275 7.39 16.66 13.63
C LYS A 275 6.02 16.28 14.20
N ALA A 276 5.69 16.74 15.41
CA ALA A 276 4.34 16.61 15.95
C ALA A 276 3.32 17.37 15.07
N PHE A 277 2.08 16.88 15.06
CA PHE A 277 0.97 17.47 14.32
C PHE A 277 0.42 18.70 15.04
#